data_4e51806dd516326f585841b79c51b16c
#
_entry.id   4e51806dd516326f585841b79c51b16c
#
_cell.length_a   1.000
_cell.length_b   1.000
_cell.length_c   1.000
_cell.angle_alpha   90.00
_cell.angle_beta   90.00
_cell.angle_gamma   90.00
#
_symmetry.space_group_name_H-M   'P 1'
#
loop_
_entity.id
_entity.type
_entity.pdbx_description
1 polymer ?
#
loop_
_entity_poly.entity_id
_entity_poly.type
_entity_poly.pdbx_seq_one_letter_code
_entity_poly.pdbx_strand_id
1 'polypeptide(L)'
;MLLDGKTILITGGTGSFGKCFTRYVMEHSNPKKVIIYSRDEFKQWMMENEFKEYADKLRFFIGDVRDQERLRRAFEGVDYVIHAAALKQVPACEYNPNEAIKTNIHGAMNIIEAALDTNVKKVVALSTDKAVNPVNLYGGTKLVSDKLFIAANAYVGNKDINFSIVRYCLLYTSPSPRDVEESR
;
A
#
# COMPACT_ATOMS: atom_id res chain seq x y z
N MET A 1 10.04 18.83 -7.77
CA MET A 1 9.19 17.71 -8.24
C MET A 1 7.97 17.53 -7.33
N LEU A 2 6.95 16.75 -7.75
CA LEU A 2 5.69 16.57 -6.96
C LEU A 2 5.95 16.07 -5.53
N LEU A 3 6.98 15.26 -5.32
CA LEU A 3 7.30 14.62 -4.05
C LEU A 3 8.35 15.37 -3.20
N ASP A 4 8.92 16.46 -3.70
CA ASP A 4 9.94 17.21 -2.97
C ASP A 4 9.36 17.86 -1.71
N GLY A 5 10.06 17.70 -0.60
CA GLY A 5 9.65 18.20 0.71
C GLY A 5 8.43 17.48 1.31
N LYS A 6 7.91 16.41 0.69
CA LYS A 6 6.72 15.67 1.13
C LYS A 6 7.09 14.49 2.03
N THR A 7 6.19 14.19 2.95
CA THR A 7 6.22 12.96 3.73
C THR A 7 5.31 11.93 3.08
N ILE A 8 5.87 10.78 2.70
CA ILE A 8 5.18 9.71 1.99
C ILE A 8 5.16 8.47 2.87
N LEU A 9 4.00 7.83 3.02
CA LEU A 9 3.90 6.55 3.70
C LEU A 9 3.52 5.45 2.71
N ILE A 10 4.19 4.30 2.82
CA ILE A 10 3.97 3.14 1.95
C ILE A 10 3.57 1.95 2.81
N THR A 11 2.29 1.54 2.73
CA THR A 11 1.86 0.30 3.38
C THR A 11 2.30 -0.90 2.54
N GLY A 12 2.73 -1.99 3.20
CA GLY A 12 3.37 -3.10 2.49
C GLY A 12 4.73 -2.71 1.88
N GLY A 13 5.36 -1.67 2.41
CA GLY A 13 6.56 -1.04 1.86
C GLY A 13 7.79 -1.94 1.79
N THR A 14 7.84 -3.05 2.54
CA THR A 14 8.91 -4.04 2.46
C THR A 14 8.76 -5.04 1.29
N GLY A 15 7.64 -4.97 0.55
CA GLY A 15 7.43 -5.78 -0.64
C GLY A 15 8.22 -5.28 -1.86
N SER A 16 8.20 -6.06 -2.96
CA SER A 16 8.94 -5.72 -4.20
C SER A 16 8.59 -4.33 -4.74
N PHE A 17 7.30 -4.02 -4.83
CA PHE A 17 6.84 -2.68 -5.25
C PHE A 17 7.35 -1.60 -4.29
N GLY A 18 7.18 -1.80 -2.96
CA GLY A 18 7.57 -0.79 -1.97
C GLY A 18 9.07 -0.47 -2.01
N LYS A 19 9.92 -1.48 -2.13
CA LYS A 19 11.37 -1.29 -2.30
C LYS A 19 11.71 -0.55 -3.58
N CYS A 20 11.15 -0.98 -4.71
CA CYS A 20 11.38 -0.34 -6.01
C CYS A 20 10.92 1.13 -6.00
N PHE A 21 9.72 1.39 -5.50
CA PHE A 21 9.17 2.74 -5.40
C PHE A 21 9.99 3.64 -4.45
N THR A 22 10.41 3.10 -3.30
CA THR A 22 11.27 3.83 -2.36
C THR A 22 12.58 4.23 -3.03
N ARG A 23 13.25 3.31 -3.71
CA ARG A 23 14.49 3.58 -4.45
C ARG A 23 14.28 4.67 -5.49
N TYR A 24 13.25 4.53 -6.32
CA TYR A 24 12.91 5.52 -7.34
C TYR A 24 12.67 6.92 -6.76
N VAL A 25 11.92 7.00 -5.66
CA VAL A 25 11.65 8.29 -4.98
C VAL A 25 12.93 8.92 -4.45
N MET A 26 13.83 8.12 -3.86
CA MET A 26 15.10 8.62 -3.31
C MET A 26 16.06 9.10 -4.41
N GLU A 27 16.09 8.42 -5.55
CA GLU A 27 16.98 8.75 -6.66
C GLU A 27 16.47 9.95 -7.50
N HIS A 28 15.15 10.14 -7.61
CA HIS A 28 14.55 11.10 -8.55
C HIS A 28 13.81 12.26 -7.87
N SER A 29 13.77 12.32 -6.54
CA SER A 29 13.13 13.41 -5.80
C SER A 29 13.82 13.65 -4.46
N ASN A 30 13.44 14.74 -3.80
CA ASN A 30 13.96 15.10 -2.48
C ASN A 30 12.82 15.10 -1.44
N PRO A 31 12.30 13.92 -1.04
CA PRO A 31 11.23 13.85 -0.06
C PRO A 31 11.73 14.34 1.31
N LYS A 32 10.81 14.88 2.13
CA LYS A 32 11.10 15.17 3.52
C LYS A 32 11.31 13.88 4.30
N LYS A 33 10.44 12.88 4.05
CA LYS A 33 10.52 11.57 4.69
C LYS A 33 9.74 10.51 3.90
N VAL A 34 10.24 9.28 3.89
CA VAL A 34 9.49 8.11 3.43
C VAL A 34 9.34 7.14 4.58
N ILE A 35 8.09 6.78 4.88
CA ILE A 35 7.71 5.89 5.99
C ILE A 35 7.32 4.53 5.41
N ILE A 36 8.03 3.51 5.83
CA ILE A 36 7.78 2.11 5.46
C ILE A 36 6.90 1.49 6.54
N TYR A 37 5.64 1.21 6.20
CA TYR A 37 4.68 0.60 7.12
C TYR A 37 4.44 -0.86 6.73
N SER A 38 4.82 -1.78 7.59
CA SER A 38 4.63 -3.22 7.36
C SER A 38 4.65 -4.01 8.68
N ARG A 39 4.16 -5.26 8.64
CA ARG A 39 4.08 -6.13 9.81
C ARG A 39 5.39 -6.84 10.14
N ASP A 40 6.21 -7.08 9.14
CA ASP A 40 7.39 -7.94 9.19
C ASP A 40 8.62 -7.13 9.60
N GLU A 41 9.03 -7.27 10.86
CA GLU A 41 10.19 -6.58 11.43
C GLU A 41 11.50 -7.00 10.75
N PHE A 42 11.62 -8.29 10.39
CA PHE A 42 12.84 -8.80 9.75
C PHE A 42 13.02 -8.19 8.36
N LYS A 43 11.95 -8.11 7.56
CA LYS A 43 12.01 -7.45 6.25
C LYS A 43 12.27 -5.94 6.37
N GLN A 44 11.78 -5.31 7.44
CA GLN A 44 12.12 -3.90 7.72
C GLN A 44 13.61 -3.76 8.00
N TRP A 45 14.17 -4.58 8.89
CA TRP A 45 15.59 -4.60 9.19
C TRP A 45 16.46 -4.86 7.94
N MET A 46 16.07 -5.82 7.08
CA MET A 46 16.77 -6.06 5.81
C MET A 46 16.73 -4.82 4.92
N MET A 47 15.57 -4.17 4.80
CA MET A 47 15.41 -2.99 3.97
C MET A 47 16.18 -1.79 4.53
N GLU A 48 16.22 -1.60 5.85
CA GLU A 48 17.02 -0.57 6.51
C GLU A 48 18.50 -0.74 6.19
N ASN A 49 19.00 -1.97 6.22
CA ASN A 49 20.38 -2.26 5.84
C ASN A 49 20.65 -2.02 4.33
N GLU A 50 19.68 -2.34 3.47
CA GLU A 50 19.79 -2.13 2.02
C GLU A 50 19.80 -0.63 1.65
N PHE A 51 19.07 0.20 2.40
CA PHE A 51 18.87 1.62 2.14
C PHE A 51 19.62 2.54 3.12
N LYS A 52 20.74 2.09 3.67
CA LYS A 52 21.53 2.84 4.68
C LYS A 52 21.90 4.25 4.25
N GLU A 53 22.16 4.47 2.97
CA GLU A 53 22.50 5.77 2.39
C GLU A 53 21.40 6.82 2.54
N TYR A 54 20.14 6.38 2.77
CA TYR A 54 18.97 7.25 2.94
C TYR A 54 18.40 7.21 4.38
N ALA A 55 19.17 6.78 5.37
CA ALA A 55 18.72 6.57 6.75
C ALA A 55 18.13 7.84 7.39
N ASP A 56 18.59 9.01 7.02
CA ASP A 56 18.09 10.30 7.47
C ASP A 56 16.66 10.61 7.00
N LYS A 57 16.25 10.05 5.85
CA LYS A 57 14.94 10.25 5.22
C LYS A 57 13.99 9.08 5.38
N LEU A 58 14.49 7.89 5.73
CA LEU A 58 13.67 6.70 5.91
C LEU A 58 13.20 6.56 7.36
N ARG A 59 12.00 6.06 7.53
CA ARG A 59 11.45 5.66 8.82
C ARG A 59 10.72 4.34 8.67
N PHE A 60 11.06 3.40 9.52
CA PHE A 60 10.42 2.09 9.57
C PHE A 60 9.39 2.05 10.71
N PHE A 61 8.16 1.68 10.37
CA PHE A 61 7.04 1.71 11.28
C PHE A 61 6.32 0.35 11.25
N ILE A 62 6.52 -0.45 12.29
CA ILE A 62 5.85 -1.75 12.41
C ILE A 62 4.35 -1.52 12.69
N GLY A 63 3.52 -2.12 11.85
CA GLY A 63 2.07 -2.05 11.99
C GLY A 63 1.32 -2.89 10.96
N ASP A 64 0.06 -3.18 11.27
CA ASP A 64 -0.87 -3.92 10.43
C ASP A 64 -1.95 -2.96 9.90
N VAL A 65 -2.35 -3.08 8.64
CA VAL A 65 -3.45 -2.28 8.06
C VAL A 65 -4.82 -2.61 8.68
N ARG A 66 -4.91 -3.72 9.41
CA ARG A 66 -6.10 -4.10 10.19
C ARG A 66 -6.23 -3.32 11.50
N ASP A 67 -5.17 -2.64 11.93
CA ASP A 67 -5.13 -1.83 13.14
C ASP A 67 -5.32 -0.34 12.79
N GLN A 68 -6.55 0.14 12.94
CA GLN A 68 -6.93 1.50 12.59
C GLN A 68 -6.24 2.55 13.47
N GLU A 69 -6.10 2.29 14.78
CA GLU A 69 -5.45 3.25 15.69
C GLU A 69 -3.96 3.40 15.37
N ARG A 70 -3.31 2.28 15.03
CA ARG A 70 -1.92 2.29 14.60
C ARG A 70 -1.72 3.05 13.29
N LEU A 71 -2.66 2.91 12.34
CA LEU A 71 -2.66 3.67 11.08
C LEU A 71 -2.83 5.17 11.32
N ARG A 72 -3.76 5.60 12.19
CA ARG A 72 -3.93 7.02 12.53
C ARG A 72 -2.63 7.63 13.03
N ARG A 73 -1.94 6.96 13.97
CA ARG A 73 -0.62 7.42 14.45
C ARG A 73 0.43 7.46 13.36
N ALA A 74 0.42 6.48 12.44
CA ALA A 74 1.38 6.43 11.36
C ALA A 74 1.14 7.53 10.31
N PHE A 75 -0.10 7.99 10.15
CA PHE A 75 -0.50 9.00 9.17
C PHE A 75 -0.30 10.44 9.66
N GLU A 76 0.02 10.66 10.93
CA GLU A 76 0.32 11.99 11.44
C GLU A 76 1.49 12.64 10.71
N GLY A 77 1.23 13.80 10.10
CA GLY A 77 2.21 14.55 9.32
C GLY A 77 2.59 13.92 7.97
N VAL A 78 1.80 12.97 7.48
CA VAL A 78 1.94 12.37 6.14
C VAL A 78 1.17 13.18 5.12
N ASP A 79 1.81 13.51 4.00
CA ASP A 79 1.16 14.18 2.86
C ASP A 79 0.50 13.14 1.92
N TYR A 80 1.22 12.05 1.60
CA TYR A 80 0.77 11.07 0.61
C TYR A 80 0.89 9.65 1.14
N VAL A 81 -0.12 8.82 0.86
CA VAL A 81 -0.15 7.40 1.21
C VAL A 81 -0.19 6.56 -0.06
N ILE A 82 0.74 5.60 -0.16
CA ILE A 82 0.73 4.56 -1.19
C ILE A 82 0.31 3.26 -0.51
N HIS A 83 -0.91 2.80 -0.81
CA HIS A 83 -1.44 1.58 -0.21
C HIS A 83 -1.13 0.36 -1.07
N ALA A 84 -0.05 -0.37 -0.72
CA ALA A 84 0.40 -1.58 -1.41
C ALA A 84 0.26 -2.87 -0.58
N ALA A 85 -0.21 -2.76 0.67
CA ALA A 85 -0.44 -3.93 1.51
C ALA A 85 -1.66 -4.71 1.05
N ALA A 86 -1.50 -6.00 0.76
CA ALA A 86 -2.59 -6.91 0.44
C ALA A 86 -2.17 -8.37 0.63
N LEU A 87 -3.13 -9.25 0.88
CA LEU A 87 -3.00 -10.68 0.59
C LEU A 87 -3.32 -10.89 -0.88
N LYS A 88 -2.39 -11.47 -1.66
CA LYS A 88 -2.47 -11.57 -3.12
C LYS A 88 -2.29 -12.97 -3.70
N GLN A 89 -1.84 -13.92 -2.89
CA GLN A 89 -1.70 -15.32 -3.28
C GLN A 89 -3.09 -15.95 -3.40
N VAL A 90 -3.53 -16.27 -4.62
CA VAL A 90 -4.89 -16.77 -4.88
C VAL A 90 -5.21 -18.01 -4.04
N PRO A 91 -4.40 -19.10 -4.08
CA PRO A 91 -4.71 -20.28 -3.25
C PRO A 91 -4.77 -19.97 -1.76
N ALA A 92 -3.89 -19.11 -1.25
CA ALA A 92 -3.88 -18.73 0.16
C ALA A 92 -5.11 -17.91 0.54
N CYS A 93 -5.61 -17.04 -0.34
CA CYS A 93 -6.84 -16.29 -0.13
C CYS A 93 -8.07 -17.20 -0.13
N GLU A 94 -8.15 -18.17 -1.06
CA GLU A 94 -9.25 -19.14 -1.11
C GLU A 94 -9.28 -20.00 0.16
N TYR A 95 -8.13 -20.44 0.65
CA TYR A 95 -8.03 -21.23 1.87
C TYR A 95 -8.30 -20.43 3.15
N ASN A 96 -7.97 -19.12 3.15
CA ASN A 96 -8.12 -18.23 4.31
C ASN A 96 -8.99 -17.00 3.97
N PRO A 97 -10.29 -17.20 3.66
CA PRO A 97 -11.14 -16.12 3.16
C PRO A 97 -11.29 -14.96 4.15
N ASN A 98 -11.43 -15.25 5.45
CA ASN A 98 -11.54 -14.23 6.48
C ASN A 98 -10.31 -13.33 6.56
N GLU A 99 -9.11 -13.90 6.42
CA GLU A 99 -7.88 -13.12 6.47
C GLU A 99 -7.69 -12.25 5.20
N ALA A 100 -8.15 -12.76 4.05
CA ALA A 100 -8.19 -11.98 2.81
C ALA A 100 -9.15 -10.78 2.94
N ILE A 101 -10.36 -11.00 3.47
CA ILE A 101 -11.35 -9.94 3.73
C ILE A 101 -10.81 -8.92 4.73
N LYS A 102 -10.30 -9.37 5.88
CA LYS A 102 -9.75 -8.46 6.90
C LYS A 102 -8.61 -7.61 6.38
N THR A 103 -7.71 -8.18 5.58
CA THR A 103 -6.55 -7.46 5.08
C THR A 103 -6.91 -6.55 3.91
N ASN A 104 -7.63 -7.07 2.90
CA ASN A 104 -7.85 -6.37 1.64
C ASN A 104 -9.06 -5.42 1.69
N ILE A 105 -10.09 -5.75 2.47
CA ILE A 105 -11.33 -4.94 2.57
C ILE A 105 -11.30 -4.09 3.84
N HIS A 106 -11.22 -4.69 5.04
CA HIS A 106 -11.20 -3.90 6.27
C HIS A 106 -9.92 -3.06 6.36
N GLY A 107 -8.78 -3.59 5.85
CA GLY A 107 -7.55 -2.78 5.73
C GLY A 107 -7.75 -1.55 4.85
N ALA A 108 -8.46 -1.66 3.72
CA ALA A 108 -8.79 -0.52 2.86
C ALA A 108 -9.70 0.49 3.59
N MET A 109 -10.72 0.01 4.30
CA MET A 109 -11.59 0.87 5.12
C MET A 109 -10.79 1.63 6.18
N ASN A 110 -9.91 0.95 6.91
CA ASN A 110 -9.06 1.58 7.92
C ASN A 110 -8.11 2.64 7.34
N ILE A 111 -7.56 2.39 6.14
CA ILE A 111 -6.73 3.39 5.43
C ILE A 111 -7.56 4.64 5.10
N ILE A 112 -8.77 4.47 4.60
CA ILE A 112 -9.67 5.57 4.27
C ILE A 112 -10.00 6.39 5.52
N GLU A 113 -10.44 5.73 6.60
CA GLU A 113 -10.78 6.39 7.86
C GLU A 113 -9.57 7.12 8.46
N ALA A 114 -8.41 6.44 8.56
CA ALA A 114 -7.21 7.07 9.07
C ALA A 114 -6.77 8.28 8.23
N ALA A 115 -6.92 8.22 6.91
CA ALA A 115 -6.59 9.34 6.02
C ALA A 115 -7.59 10.51 6.17
N LEU A 116 -8.87 10.20 6.38
CA LEU A 116 -9.90 11.21 6.65
C LEU A 116 -9.71 11.88 8.02
N ASP A 117 -9.20 11.16 9.01
CA ASP A 117 -8.96 11.67 10.37
C ASP A 117 -7.66 12.48 10.50
N THR A 118 -6.81 12.46 9.47
CA THR A 118 -5.52 13.15 9.45
C THR A 118 -5.44 14.16 8.30
N ASN A 119 -4.28 14.79 8.12
CA ASN A 119 -4.07 15.80 7.06
C ASN A 119 -3.50 15.20 5.76
N VAL A 120 -3.73 13.92 5.51
CA VAL A 120 -3.32 13.28 4.26
C VAL A 120 -4.02 13.93 3.08
N LYS A 121 -3.27 14.28 2.04
CA LYS A 121 -3.79 14.96 0.83
C LYS A 121 -4.13 13.99 -0.29
N LYS A 122 -3.45 12.88 -0.36
CA LYS A 122 -3.68 11.89 -1.41
C LYS A 122 -3.39 10.48 -0.93
N VAL A 123 -4.31 9.59 -1.26
CA VAL A 123 -4.12 8.14 -1.13
C VAL A 123 -4.16 7.51 -2.53
N VAL A 124 -3.11 6.76 -2.87
CA VAL A 124 -3.06 5.96 -4.09
C VAL A 124 -3.06 4.49 -3.69
N ALA A 125 -4.12 3.78 -4.00
CA ALA A 125 -4.23 2.35 -3.71
C ALA A 125 -3.83 1.52 -4.93
N LEU A 126 -2.97 0.53 -4.71
CA LEU A 126 -2.60 -0.41 -5.77
C LEU A 126 -3.69 -1.48 -5.93
N SER A 127 -4.09 -1.70 -7.17
CA SER A 127 -5.07 -2.71 -7.56
C SER A 127 -4.50 -3.65 -8.62
N THR A 128 -5.35 -4.46 -9.21
CA THR A 128 -4.98 -5.54 -10.14
C THR A 128 -6.00 -5.67 -11.26
N ASP A 129 -5.58 -6.20 -12.40
CA ASP A 129 -6.44 -6.64 -13.50
C ASP A 129 -7.52 -7.64 -13.05
N LYS A 130 -7.18 -8.49 -12.04
CA LYS A 130 -8.11 -9.50 -11.49
C LYS A 130 -9.33 -8.91 -10.79
N ALA A 131 -9.33 -7.60 -10.52
CA ALA A 131 -10.48 -6.88 -9.97
C ALA A 131 -11.51 -6.48 -11.05
N VAL A 132 -11.22 -6.65 -12.35
CA VAL A 132 -12.11 -6.23 -13.45
C VAL A 132 -13.29 -7.20 -13.61
N ASN A 133 -13.01 -8.48 -13.63
CA ASN A 133 -14.00 -9.55 -13.69
C ASN A 133 -13.54 -10.70 -12.79
N PRO A 134 -13.74 -10.58 -11.46
CA PRO A 134 -13.11 -11.47 -10.51
C PRO A 134 -13.66 -12.89 -10.61
N VAL A 135 -12.78 -13.85 -10.90
CA VAL A 135 -13.07 -15.29 -10.90
C VAL A 135 -12.53 -15.99 -9.65
N ASN A 136 -11.96 -15.24 -8.73
CA ASN A 136 -11.41 -15.75 -7.46
C ASN A 136 -11.58 -14.72 -6.34
N LEU A 137 -11.43 -15.18 -5.09
CA LEU A 137 -11.62 -14.34 -3.90
C LEU A 137 -10.67 -13.15 -3.87
N TYR A 138 -9.39 -13.32 -4.24
CA TYR A 138 -8.44 -12.21 -4.29
C TYR A 138 -8.97 -11.08 -5.19
N GLY A 139 -9.36 -11.41 -6.43
CA GLY A 139 -9.95 -10.43 -7.35
C GLY A 139 -11.21 -9.79 -6.78
N GLY A 140 -12.11 -10.57 -6.17
CA GLY A 140 -13.31 -10.08 -5.51
C GLY A 140 -13.01 -9.09 -4.39
N THR A 141 -12.05 -9.40 -3.50
CA THR A 141 -11.65 -8.49 -2.42
C THR A 141 -11.03 -7.19 -2.96
N LYS A 142 -10.26 -7.26 -4.05
CA LYS A 142 -9.67 -6.07 -4.68
C LYS A 142 -10.72 -5.22 -5.40
N LEU A 143 -11.74 -5.84 -6.03
CA LEU A 143 -12.88 -5.10 -6.59
C LEU A 143 -13.61 -4.29 -5.50
N VAL A 144 -13.91 -4.93 -4.35
CA VAL A 144 -14.54 -4.24 -3.22
C VAL A 144 -13.66 -3.09 -2.72
N SER A 145 -12.37 -3.34 -2.50
CA SER A 145 -11.40 -2.31 -2.12
C SER A 145 -11.38 -1.13 -3.08
N ASP A 146 -11.36 -1.40 -4.41
CA ASP A 146 -11.41 -0.36 -5.44
C ASP A 146 -12.66 0.52 -5.31
N LYS A 147 -13.83 -0.13 -5.11
CA LYS A 147 -15.10 0.60 -4.93
C LYS A 147 -15.10 1.47 -3.67
N LEU A 148 -14.51 0.98 -2.57
CA LEU A 148 -14.37 1.74 -1.33
C LEU A 148 -13.53 3.00 -1.53
N PHE A 149 -12.35 2.91 -2.15
CA PHE A 149 -11.50 4.07 -2.42
C PHE A 149 -12.15 5.08 -3.36
N ILE A 150 -12.85 4.61 -4.41
CA ILE A 150 -13.57 5.52 -5.32
C ILE A 150 -14.72 6.22 -4.59
N ALA A 151 -15.53 5.47 -3.83
CA ALA A 151 -16.66 6.00 -3.09
C ALA A 151 -16.24 6.99 -2.01
N ALA A 152 -15.05 6.82 -1.41
CA ALA A 152 -14.51 7.71 -0.40
C ALA A 152 -14.44 9.17 -0.87
N ASN A 153 -14.20 9.42 -2.16
CA ASN A 153 -14.20 10.79 -2.71
C ASN A 153 -15.56 11.49 -2.62
N ALA A 154 -16.66 10.74 -2.48
CA ALA A 154 -17.99 11.35 -2.38
C ALA A 154 -18.31 11.88 -0.97
N TYR A 155 -17.57 11.44 0.06
CA TYR A 155 -17.83 11.84 1.45
C TYR A 155 -16.64 12.48 2.17
N VAL A 156 -15.65 12.99 1.42
CA VAL A 156 -14.51 13.74 1.99
C VAL A 156 -14.95 15.09 2.60
N GLY A 157 -16.13 15.59 2.26
CA GLY A 157 -16.61 16.89 2.72
C GLY A 157 -15.71 18.04 2.23
N ASN A 158 -15.32 18.92 3.15
CA ASN A 158 -14.45 20.07 2.85
C ASN A 158 -12.95 19.75 3.01
N LYS A 159 -12.57 18.47 3.18
CA LYS A 159 -11.17 18.07 3.35
C LYS A 159 -10.46 18.09 2.00
N ASP A 160 -9.22 18.59 1.98
CA ASP A 160 -8.34 18.56 0.80
C ASP A 160 -7.65 17.19 0.69
N ILE A 161 -8.45 16.17 0.41
CA ILE A 161 -7.97 14.79 0.22
C ILE A 161 -8.58 14.17 -1.03
N ASN A 162 -7.78 13.36 -1.74
CA ASN A 162 -8.22 12.62 -2.92
C ASN A 162 -7.78 11.17 -2.83
N PHE A 163 -8.69 10.26 -3.13
CA PHE A 163 -8.44 8.82 -3.23
C PHE A 163 -8.40 8.41 -4.69
N SER A 164 -7.37 7.66 -5.08
CA SER A 164 -7.22 7.13 -6.42
C SER A 164 -6.70 5.69 -6.39
N ILE A 165 -7.00 4.95 -7.45
CA ILE A 165 -6.52 3.57 -7.61
C ILE A 165 -5.67 3.46 -8.87
N VAL A 166 -4.67 2.59 -8.82
CA VAL A 166 -3.86 2.22 -9.99
C VAL A 166 -3.97 0.71 -10.17
N ARG A 167 -4.50 0.29 -11.32
CA ARG A 167 -4.54 -1.12 -11.72
C ARG A 167 -3.36 -1.45 -12.61
N TYR A 168 -2.72 -2.57 -12.32
CA TYR A 168 -1.66 -3.13 -13.16
C TYR A 168 -1.87 -4.64 -13.30
N CYS A 169 -1.32 -5.24 -14.35
CA CYS A 169 -1.44 -6.67 -14.62
C CYS A 169 -0.32 -7.44 -13.93
N LEU A 170 0.87 -7.38 -14.48
CA LEU A 170 2.05 -8.08 -13.97
C LEU A 170 3.17 -7.09 -13.66
N LEU A 171 3.84 -7.30 -12.53
CA LEU A 171 5.11 -6.67 -12.24
C LEU A 171 6.22 -7.63 -12.67
N TYR A 172 6.84 -7.39 -13.81
CA TYR A 172 7.89 -8.23 -14.39
C TYR A 172 9.10 -8.45 -13.47
N THR A 173 9.30 -7.60 -12.48
CA THR A 173 10.40 -7.68 -11.51
C THR A 173 10.05 -8.46 -10.25
N SER A 174 8.79 -8.90 -10.09
CA SER A 174 8.36 -9.72 -8.95
C SER A 174 8.10 -11.13 -9.44
N PRO A 175 8.96 -12.11 -9.14
CA PRO A 175 8.69 -13.49 -9.50
C PRO A 175 7.35 -13.92 -8.88
N SER A 176 6.36 -14.12 -9.73
CA SER A 176 5.08 -14.71 -9.37
C SER A 176 5.17 -16.22 -9.59
N PRO A 177 4.56 -17.05 -8.74
CA PRO A 177 4.44 -18.48 -9.03
C PRO A 177 3.84 -18.78 -10.42
N ARG A 178 3.05 -17.87 -11.00
CA ARG A 178 2.52 -17.98 -12.36
C ARG A 178 3.58 -17.81 -13.45
N ASP A 179 4.57 -16.94 -13.22
CA ASP A 179 5.64 -16.71 -14.21
C ASP A 179 6.49 -17.97 -14.42
N VAL A 180 6.43 -18.92 -13.48
CA VAL A 180 7.13 -20.21 -13.52
C VAL A 180 6.27 -21.29 -14.22
N GLU A 181 4.93 -21.20 -14.14
CA GLU A 181 4.03 -22.20 -14.73
C GLU A 181 3.73 -21.92 -16.22
N GLU A 182 3.73 -20.67 -16.65
CA GLU A 182 3.51 -20.29 -18.06
C GLU A 182 4.76 -20.48 -18.94
N SER A 183 5.92 -20.73 -18.32
CA SER A 183 7.18 -21.02 -19.04
C SER A 183 7.46 -22.52 -19.23
N ARG A 184 6.51 -23.39 -18.96
CA ARG A 184 6.50 -24.82 -19.22
C ARG A 184 5.37 -25.18 -20.16
#